data_1d1cf56cb4f5809bf47019b5edab6fbe
#
_entry.id   1d1cf56cb4f5809bf47019b5edab6fbe
#
_cell.length_a   1.000
_cell.length_b   1.000
_cell.length_c   1.000
_cell.angle_alpha   90.00
_cell.angle_beta   90.00
_cell.angle_gamma   90.00
#
_symmetry.space_group_name_H-M   'P 1'
#
loop_
_entity.id
_entity.type
_entity.pdbx_description
1 polymer ?
#
loop_
_entity_poly.entity_id
_entity_poly.type
_entity_poly.pdbx_seq_one_letter_code
_entity_poly.pdbx_strand_id
1 'polypeptide(L)'
;MTTQSTGWKSAFTAFLDRRALIMLFLGFSAGIPILLIFSSLSLWLGEAGIDKSAVTFFSWAALGYSFKFVWAPLIDELPVPILTKILGRRRAWLLIAQVLIICAICIMAFSNPALGQSYLYQMAVGAVLLGFSAATQDIVIDAYRIELAETQMQTVLASTYNAGYRIGMIVAGAGALFLAASLGTAKGNYIYSAWKITYLAMAAVMLVGIITTLVIREPQVNRIYKDYKRTDYYRLVAVFFVAVISFVLSYIFSGTLTEALKSQFEISDSLLLFCFEALRFIGSAAVALLIGSLLVKMGAVNKQMAFETWVNPIADFFKRYGVKLALVLLLLIGFYRISDIIAGVISNVFYQDLNFTKEQIAEAVKIYGVIFSLVGGFLGGLLAQRMNIMKLMFVGAVLASSTNLIFIGLVKSGQQLNEVNVTIGQHRYQVQSDEVGYWKLKVPSQVLAQANEVQVTVQYQDASQNPAVTTLPYLKLADQQSSMQILPVTSDNTITLHERNNSLVVRGQYVGPTLSE
;
A
#
# COMPACT_ATOMS: atom_id res chain seq x y z
N MET A 1 32.99 -1.27 -22.44
CA MET A 1 33.33 -0.66 -21.15
C MET A 1 33.74 -1.78 -20.21
N THR A 2 35.03 -1.93 -19.97
CA THR A 2 35.58 -2.93 -19.04
C THR A 2 35.25 -2.47 -17.62
N THR A 3 34.34 -3.17 -16.97
CA THR A 3 34.11 -3.03 -15.53
C THR A 3 35.37 -3.46 -14.79
N GLN A 4 36.15 -2.50 -14.29
CA GLN A 4 37.18 -2.80 -13.30
C GLN A 4 36.48 -3.46 -12.11
N SER A 5 36.76 -4.74 -11.88
CA SER A 5 36.22 -5.47 -10.74
C SER A 5 36.76 -4.87 -9.46
N THR A 6 35.98 -4.04 -8.81
CA THR A 6 36.31 -3.50 -7.47
C THR A 6 36.40 -4.66 -6.47
N GLY A 7 37.44 -4.64 -5.60
CA GLY A 7 37.58 -5.66 -4.55
C GLY A 7 36.37 -5.63 -3.59
N TRP A 8 36.07 -6.73 -2.91
CA TRP A 8 34.97 -6.82 -1.94
C TRP A 8 35.07 -5.73 -0.86
N LYS A 9 36.28 -5.41 -0.41
CA LYS A 9 36.50 -4.36 0.59
C LYS A 9 36.06 -2.99 0.10
N SER A 10 36.40 -2.63 -1.15
CA SER A 10 35.97 -1.34 -1.73
C SER A 10 34.48 -1.29 -2.00
N ALA A 11 33.84 -2.41 -2.36
CA ALA A 11 32.39 -2.49 -2.52
C ALA A 11 31.66 -2.28 -1.17
N PHE A 12 32.16 -2.83 -0.07
CA PHE A 12 31.61 -2.57 1.27
C PHE A 12 31.83 -1.14 1.73
N THR A 13 33.02 -0.58 1.51
CA THR A 13 33.32 0.82 1.92
C THR A 13 32.48 1.84 1.16
N ALA A 14 31.98 1.52 -0.03
CA ALA A 14 31.08 2.38 -0.78
C ALA A 14 29.77 2.68 -0.02
N PHE A 15 29.29 1.76 0.82
CA PHE A 15 28.10 1.99 1.67
C PHE A 15 28.37 2.93 2.86
N LEU A 16 29.62 3.12 3.23
CA LEU A 16 30.04 4.07 4.27
C LEU A 16 30.37 5.45 3.69
N ASP A 17 30.29 5.62 2.37
CA ASP A 17 30.45 6.93 1.73
C ASP A 17 29.41 7.92 2.27
N ARG A 18 29.83 9.16 2.50
CA ARG A 18 28.94 10.23 2.98
C ARG A 18 27.68 10.37 2.13
N ARG A 19 27.76 10.17 0.82
CA ARG A 19 26.64 10.24 -0.11
C ARG A 19 25.63 9.10 0.15
N ALA A 20 26.13 7.90 0.44
CA ALA A 20 25.30 6.76 0.80
C ALA A 20 24.57 6.98 2.14
N LEU A 21 25.26 7.52 3.14
CA LEU A 21 24.65 7.88 4.44
C LEU A 21 23.60 8.99 4.29
N ILE A 22 23.83 9.98 3.45
CA ILE A 22 22.82 11.01 3.13
C ILE A 22 21.56 10.34 2.58
N MET A 23 21.72 9.42 1.64
CA MET A 23 20.58 8.70 1.03
C MET A 23 19.85 7.81 2.05
N LEU A 24 20.54 7.25 3.04
CA LEU A 24 19.93 6.50 4.14
C LEU A 24 18.97 7.39 4.95
N PHE A 25 19.41 8.57 5.37
CA PHE A 25 18.59 9.49 6.17
C PHE A 25 17.46 10.14 5.36
N LEU A 26 17.69 10.46 4.09
CA LEU A 26 16.63 10.94 3.21
C LEU A 26 15.60 9.84 2.94
N GLY A 27 16.05 8.60 2.73
CA GLY A 27 15.19 7.44 2.60
C GLY A 27 14.36 7.21 3.86
N PHE A 28 14.97 7.32 5.05
CA PHE A 28 14.27 7.22 6.32
C PHE A 28 13.12 8.21 6.41
N SER A 29 13.36 9.48 6.09
CA SER A 29 12.28 10.49 6.10
C SER A 29 11.21 10.24 5.04
N ALA A 30 11.56 9.67 3.89
CA ALA A 30 10.62 9.35 2.83
C ALA A 30 9.73 8.13 3.15
N GLY A 31 10.22 7.20 3.99
CA GLY A 31 9.47 6.01 4.41
C GLY A 31 8.38 6.27 5.46
N ILE A 32 8.45 7.39 6.18
CA ILE A 32 7.52 7.70 7.27
C ILE A 32 6.08 7.92 6.78
N PRO A 33 5.79 8.75 5.77
CA PRO A 33 4.43 9.15 5.42
C PRO A 33 3.53 8.00 4.96
N ILE A 34 4.07 7.04 4.23
CA ILE A 34 3.27 6.01 3.55
C ILE A 34 2.46 5.15 4.53
N LEU A 35 3.06 4.70 5.63
CA LEU A 35 2.34 3.88 6.63
C LEU A 35 1.46 4.72 7.54
N LEU A 36 1.76 6.00 7.74
CA LEU A 36 0.87 6.91 8.45
C LEU A 36 -0.43 7.12 7.70
N ILE A 37 -0.39 7.16 6.34
CA ILE A 37 -1.58 7.31 5.50
C ILE A 37 -2.38 6.01 5.43
N PHE A 38 -1.73 4.86 5.15
CA PHE A 38 -2.46 3.65 4.80
C PHE A 38 -2.72 2.72 5.97
N SER A 39 -1.72 2.48 6.81
CA SER A 39 -1.83 1.49 7.91
C SER A 39 -2.32 2.13 9.21
N SER A 40 -1.58 3.12 9.71
CA SER A 40 -1.86 3.72 11.01
C SER A 40 -3.16 4.51 11.02
N LEU A 41 -3.45 5.25 9.93
CA LEU A 41 -4.71 5.99 9.79
C LEU A 41 -5.92 5.06 9.74
N SER A 42 -5.83 3.95 8.99
CA SER A 42 -6.95 2.99 8.90
C SER A 42 -7.29 2.38 10.26
N LEU A 43 -6.27 2.11 11.08
CA LEU A 43 -6.47 1.61 12.45
C LEU A 43 -7.06 2.69 13.35
N TRP A 44 -6.55 3.92 13.29
CA TRP A 44 -7.09 5.04 14.03
C TRP A 44 -8.58 5.26 13.73
N LEU A 45 -8.95 5.31 12.45
CA LEU A 45 -10.34 5.47 12.03
C LEU A 45 -11.22 4.29 12.47
N GLY A 46 -10.69 3.07 12.40
CA GLY A 46 -11.38 1.87 12.88
C GLY A 46 -11.64 1.88 14.40
N GLU A 47 -10.67 2.36 15.21
CA GLU A 47 -10.85 2.53 16.66
C GLU A 47 -11.83 3.66 16.98
N ALA A 48 -11.85 4.73 16.17
CA ALA A 48 -12.80 5.84 16.33
C ALA A 48 -14.23 5.48 15.88
N GLY A 49 -14.47 4.25 15.38
CA GLY A 49 -15.80 3.79 14.96
C GLY A 49 -16.25 4.35 13.62
N ILE A 50 -15.32 4.79 12.77
CA ILE A 50 -15.63 5.34 11.45
C ILE A 50 -15.88 4.19 10.45
N ASP A 51 -16.98 4.27 9.71
CA ASP A 51 -17.35 3.28 8.71
C ASP A 51 -16.31 3.11 7.61
N LYS A 52 -16.11 1.87 7.16
CA LYS A 52 -15.16 1.52 6.10
C LYS A 52 -15.41 2.29 4.80
N SER A 53 -16.66 2.63 4.50
CA SER A 53 -17.04 3.44 3.33
C SER A 53 -16.44 4.85 3.38
N ALA A 54 -16.38 5.47 4.56
CA ALA A 54 -15.76 6.78 4.75
C ALA A 54 -14.23 6.71 4.60
N VAL A 55 -13.62 5.57 4.95
CA VAL A 55 -12.17 5.34 4.79
C VAL A 55 -11.75 5.39 3.31
N THR A 56 -12.67 5.14 2.39
CA THR A 56 -12.41 5.20 0.94
C THR A 56 -11.95 6.59 0.48
N PHE A 57 -12.40 7.66 1.13
CA PHE A 57 -11.93 9.02 0.84
C PHE A 57 -10.42 9.19 1.05
N PHE A 58 -9.84 8.46 1.97
CA PHE A 58 -8.39 8.50 2.24
C PHE A 58 -7.56 7.84 1.14
N SER A 59 -8.19 7.04 0.27
CA SER A 59 -7.53 6.47 -0.93
C SER A 59 -7.02 7.55 -1.88
N TRP A 60 -7.59 8.76 -1.85
CA TRP A 60 -7.12 9.91 -2.63
C TRP A 60 -5.69 10.32 -2.28
N ALA A 61 -5.23 10.05 -1.07
CA ALA A 61 -3.83 10.26 -0.70
C ALA A 61 -2.86 9.39 -1.54
N ALA A 62 -3.31 8.22 -2.02
CA ALA A 62 -2.55 7.35 -2.90
C ALA A 62 -2.30 7.97 -4.29
N LEU A 63 -3.20 8.85 -4.74
CA LEU A 63 -3.06 9.54 -6.03
C LEU A 63 -1.77 10.36 -6.09
N GLY A 64 -1.35 10.97 -4.98
CA GLY A 64 -0.09 11.65 -4.90
C GLY A 64 1.09 10.78 -5.33
N TYR A 65 1.16 9.56 -4.84
CA TYR A 65 2.23 8.63 -5.20
C TYR A 65 2.12 8.11 -6.64
N SER A 66 0.90 7.81 -7.09
CA SER A 66 0.66 7.24 -8.42
C SER A 66 0.89 8.24 -9.55
N PHE A 67 0.55 9.50 -9.33
CA PHE A 67 0.59 10.55 -10.36
C PHE A 67 1.74 11.54 -10.22
N LYS A 68 2.73 11.27 -9.34
CA LYS A 68 3.87 12.16 -9.12
C LYS A 68 4.61 12.56 -10.42
N PHE A 69 4.59 11.73 -11.44
CA PHE A 69 5.21 12.02 -12.74
C PHE A 69 4.59 13.23 -13.46
N VAL A 70 3.33 13.58 -13.14
CA VAL A 70 2.63 14.71 -13.78
C VAL A 70 3.23 16.04 -13.38
N TRP A 71 3.63 16.20 -12.10
CA TRP A 71 4.24 17.45 -11.62
C TRP A 71 5.75 17.36 -11.39
N ALA A 72 6.37 16.20 -11.58
CA ALA A 72 7.82 16.07 -11.47
C ALA A 72 8.57 17.05 -12.40
N PRO A 73 8.19 17.24 -13.68
CA PRO A 73 8.84 18.22 -14.54
C PRO A 73 8.68 19.66 -14.04
N LEU A 74 7.54 19.96 -13.40
CA LEU A 74 7.28 21.27 -12.82
C LEU A 74 8.24 21.56 -11.64
N ILE A 75 8.43 20.59 -10.74
CA ILE A 75 9.39 20.69 -9.63
C ILE A 75 10.82 20.85 -10.15
N ASP A 76 11.13 20.24 -11.28
CA ASP A 76 12.45 20.36 -11.91
C ASP A 76 12.71 21.73 -12.52
N GLU A 77 11.71 22.41 -13.02
CA GLU A 77 11.87 23.73 -13.65
C GLU A 77 11.71 24.90 -12.67
N LEU A 78 10.83 24.76 -11.66
CA LEU A 78 10.47 25.88 -10.78
C LEU A 78 11.56 26.19 -9.74
N PRO A 79 12.11 27.42 -9.73
CA PRO A 79 12.89 27.90 -8.61
C PRO A 79 11.96 28.32 -7.47
N VAL A 80 12.28 27.93 -6.25
CA VAL A 80 11.58 28.43 -5.06
C VAL A 80 12.06 29.84 -4.73
N PRO A 81 11.18 30.84 -4.68
CA PRO A 81 11.57 32.22 -4.35
C PRO A 81 12.35 32.28 -3.04
N ILE A 82 13.42 33.04 -2.99
CA ILE A 82 14.31 33.23 -1.82
C ILE A 82 15.08 31.95 -1.46
N LEU A 83 14.42 30.83 -1.18
CA LEU A 83 15.05 29.59 -0.70
C LEU A 83 16.04 29.00 -1.71
N THR A 84 15.74 29.04 -3.01
CA THR A 84 16.66 28.54 -4.04
C THR A 84 17.97 29.32 -4.05
N LYS A 85 17.97 30.61 -3.73
CA LYS A 85 19.19 31.43 -3.66
C LYS A 85 20.05 31.08 -2.44
N ILE A 86 19.44 30.68 -1.33
CA ILE A 86 20.12 30.42 -0.06
C ILE A 86 20.58 28.96 0.02
N LEU A 87 19.71 28.03 -0.33
CA LEU A 87 19.92 26.58 -0.12
C LEU A 87 20.30 25.83 -1.40
N GLY A 88 20.05 26.39 -2.56
CA GLY A 88 20.02 25.68 -3.82
C GLY A 88 18.63 25.11 -4.12
N ARG A 89 18.44 24.58 -5.32
CA ARG A 89 17.12 24.22 -5.82
C ARG A 89 16.58 22.91 -5.21
N ARG A 90 17.40 21.89 -5.15
CA ARG A 90 16.99 20.57 -4.61
C ARG A 90 16.69 20.66 -3.12
N ARG A 91 17.58 21.29 -2.39
CA ARG A 91 17.40 21.48 -0.93
C ARG A 91 16.21 22.37 -0.60
N ALA A 92 15.95 23.42 -1.40
CA ALA A 92 14.79 24.28 -1.21
C ALA A 92 13.46 23.50 -1.37
N TRP A 93 13.34 22.70 -2.41
CA TRP A 93 12.16 21.84 -2.62
C TRP A 93 12.04 20.74 -1.58
N LEU A 94 13.14 20.10 -1.17
CA LEU A 94 13.14 19.13 -0.06
C LEU A 94 12.61 19.75 1.22
N LEU A 95 13.13 20.93 1.59
CA LEU A 95 12.70 21.61 2.80
C LEU A 95 11.20 21.94 2.78
N ILE A 96 10.69 22.47 1.66
CA ILE A 96 9.26 22.75 1.51
C ILE A 96 8.43 21.46 1.65
N ALA A 97 8.80 20.41 0.93
CA ALA A 97 8.08 19.15 0.98
C ALA A 97 8.05 18.57 2.41
N GLN A 98 9.18 18.61 3.11
CA GLN A 98 9.30 18.11 4.49
C GLN A 98 8.50 18.96 5.49
N VAL A 99 8.52 20.29 5.35
CA VAL A 99 7.67 21.17 6.18
C VAL A 99 6.20 20.89 5.93
N LEU A 100 5.78 20.75 4.66
CA LEU A 100 4.39 20.41 4.32
C LEU A 100 3.99 19.03 4.86
N ILE A 101 4.90 18.04 4.85
CA ILE A 101 4.67 16.73 5.47
C ILE A 101 4.39 16.89 6.97
N ILE A 102 5.22 17.64 7.68
CA ILE A 102 5.04 17.89 9.12
C ILE A 102 3.72 18.63 9.37
N CYS A 103 3.41 19.67 8.59
CA CYS A 103 2.13 20.39 8.69
C CYS A 103 0.93 19.44 8.46
N ALA A 104 1.02 18.57 7.46
CA ALA A 104 -0.03 17.60 7.15
C ALA A 104 -0.25 16.60 8.29
N ILE A 105 0.83 16.06 8.86
CA ILE A 105 0.78 15.18 10.03
C ILE A 105 0.16 15.92 11.24
N CYS A 106 0.52 17.18 11.45
CA CYS A 106 -0.07 18.01 12.51
C CYS A 106 -1.57 18.26 12.29
N ILE A 107 -1.98 18.57 11.05
CA ILE A 107 -3.41 18.72 10.71
C ILE A 107 -4.17 17.44 11.08
N MET A 108 -3.64 16.26 10.71
CA MET A 108 -4.24 14.98 11.09
C MET A 108 -4.25 14.78 12.60
N ALA A 109 -3.14 15.08 13.29
CA ALA A 109 -3.02 14.94 14.73
C ALA A 109 -4.05 15.77 15.51
N PHE A 110 -4.40 16.96 15.02
CA PHE A 110 -5.37 17.85 15.63
C PHE A 110 -6.82 17.61 15.16
N SER A 111 -7.07 16.63 14.30
CA SER A 111 -8.40 16.26 13.83
C SER A 111 -8.89 15.02 14.57
N ASN A 112 -9.89 15.18 15.47
CA ASN A 112 -10.51 14.03 16.12
C ASN A 112 -11.68 13.50 15.27
N PRO A 113 -11.54 12.35 14.59
CA PRO A 113 -12.57 11.84 13.67
C PRO A 113 -13.87 11.47 14.39
N ALA A 114 -13.84 11.18 15.70
CA ALA A 114 -15.02 10.84 16.47
C ALA A 114 -15.95 12.04 16.75
N LEU A 115 -15.48 13.28 16.57
CA LEU A 115 -16.27 14.48 16.83
C LEU A 115 -17.21 14.87 15.67
N GLY A 116 -17.17 14.16 14.54
CA GLY A 116 -18.09 14.38 13.45
C GLY A 116 -17.42 14.65 12.10
N GLN A 117 -18.26 14.85 11.10
CA GLN A 117 -17.86 14.85 9.68
C GLN A 117 -16.88 15.97 9.31
N SER A 118 -16.98 17.13 9.97
CA SER A 118 -16.07 18.27 9.75
C SER A 118 -14.62 17.91 10.08
N TYR A 119 -14.40 17.22 11.20
CA TYR A 119 -13.07 16.77 11.59
C TYR A 119 -12.56 15.63 10.69
N LEU A 120 -13.47 14.80 10.19
CA LEU A 120 -13.12 13.75 9.23
C LEU A 120 -12.65 14.36 7.90
N TYR A 121 -13.32 15.41 7.40
CA TYR A 121 -12.85 16.16 6.23
C TYR A 121 -11.51 16.83 6.46
N GLN A 122 -11.30 17.44 7.63
CA GLN A 122 -10.01 18.04 7.98
C GLN A 122 -8.89 17.00 7.98
N MET A 123 -9.14 15.81 8.54
CA MET A 123 -8.20 14.69 8.52
C MET A 123 -7.94 14.21 7.10
N ALA A 124 -8.95 14.13 6.24
CA ALA A 124 -8.80 13.75 4.84
C ALA A 124 -7.95 14.77 4.06
N VAL A 125 -8.16 16.07 4.27
CA VAL A 125 -7.30 17.13 3.70
C VAL A 125 -5.85 16.95 4.17
N GLY A 126 -5.64 16.68 5.45
CA GLY A 126 -4.30 16.38 5.99
C GLY A 126 -3.67 15.15 5.31
N ALA A 127 -4.42 14.06 5.14
CA ALA A 127 -3.93 12.84 4.50
C ALA A 127 -3.58 13.06 3.01
N VAL A 128 -4.42 13.79 2.27
CA VAL A 128 -4.15 14.14 0.86
C VAL A 128 -2.92 15.03 0.75
N LEU A 129 -2.83 16.07 1.60
CA LEU A 129 -1.64 16.94 1.66
C LEU A 129 -0.38 16.14 1.98
N LEU A 130 -0.47 15.19 2.92
CA LEU A 130 0.63 14.29 3.28
C LEU A 130 1.07 13.45 2.08
N GLY A 131 0.14 12.85 1.34
CA GLY A 131 0.43 12.05 0.15
C GLY A 131 1.12 12.84 -0.96
N PHE A 132 0.61 14.04 -1.28
CA PHE A 132 1.21 14.89 -2.30
C PHE A 132 2.56 15.47 -1.89
N SER A 133 2.71 15.87 -0.63
CA SER A 133 3.99 16.39 -0.11
C SER A 133 5.06 15.29 -0.05
N ALA A 134 4.70 14.08 0.36
CA ALA A 134 5.60 12.94 0.38
C ALA A 134 6.01 12.52 -1.04
N ALA A 135 5.08 12.48 -1.99
CA ALA A 135 5.40 12.23 -3.38
C ALA A 135 6.31 13.31 -3.99
N THR A 136 6.11 14.58 -3.60
CA THR A 136 7.02 15.68 -3.98
C THR A 136 8.41 15.49 -3.39
N GLN A 137 8.49 15.12 -2.12
CA GLN A 137 9.78 14.77 -1.49
C GLN A 137 10.49 13.66 -2.26
N ASP A 138 9.79 12.58 -2.63
CA ASP A 138 10.34 11.47 -3.40
C ASP A 138 10.91 11.93 -4.75
N ILE A 139 10.17 12.77 -5.50
CA ILE A 139 10.64 13.35 -6.76
C ILE A 139 11.97 14.06 -6.57
N VAL A 140 12.07 14.90 -5.55
CA VAL A 140 13.27 15.71 -5.31
C VAL A 140 14.42 14.84 -4.82
N ILE A 141 14.19 13.84 -3.98
CA ILE A 141 15.22 12.90 -3.53
C ILE A 141 15.77 12.09 -4.70
N ASP A 142 14.91 11.59 -5.59
CA ASP A 142 15.33 10.85 -6.77
C ASP A 142 16.20 11.72 -7.69
N ALA A 143 15.79 12.96 -7.92
CA ALA A 143 16.56 13.91 -8.70
C ALA A 143 17.90 14.28 -8.02
N TYR A 144 17.88 14.51 -6.71
CA TYR A 144 19.08 14.76 -5.90
C TYR A 144 20.06 13.57 -5.99
N ARG A 145 19.56 12.34 -5.87
CA ARG A 145 20.36 11.11 -5.99
C ARG A 145 21.07 11.00 -7.33
N ILE A 146 20.35 11.28 -8.44
CA ILE A 146 20.91 11.23 -9.79
C ILE A 146 22.02 12.28 -9.96
N GLU A 147 21.82 13.47 -9.41
CA GLU A 147 22.78 14.58 -9.49
C GLU A 147 23.95 14.44 -8.50
N LEU A 148 23.83 13.59 -7.46
CA LEU A 148 24.82 13.48 -6.39
C LEU A 148 26.07 12.67 -6.77
N ALA A 149 25.94 11.70 -7.68
CA ALA A 149 27.02 10.79 -8.00
C ALA A 149 26.91 10.21 -9.42
N GLU A 150 28.05 9.74 -9.92
CA GLU A 150 28.15 9.05 -11.20
C GLU A 150 27.39 7.70 -11.22
N THR A 151 27.17 7.18 -12.42
CA THR A 151 26.38 5.96 -12.67
C THR A 151 26.79 4.76 -11.84
N GLN A 152 28.10 4.61 -11.56
CA GLN A 152 28.62 3.47 -10.79
C GLN A 152 28.14 3.45 -9.33
N MET A 153 27.96 4.63 -8.72
CA MET A 153 27.46 4.76 -7.34
C MET A 153 25.94 4.70 -7.23
N GLN A 154 25.18 4.85 -8.31
CA GLN A 154 23.72 4.95 -8.28
C GLN A 154 23.04 3.76 -7.61
N THR A 155 23.57 2.54 -7.81
CA THR A 155 22.99 1.33 -7.20
C THR A 155 23.21 1.29 -5.69
N VAL A 156 24.37 1.71 -5.20
CA VAL A 156 24.66 1.84 -3.75
C VAL A 156 23.74 2.89 -3.13
N LEU A 157 23.61 4.05 -3.77
CA LEU A 157 22.75 5.12 -3.31
C LEU A 157 21.28 4.70 -3.28
N ALA A 158 20.82 3.95 -4.28
CA ALA A 158 19.46 3.40 -4.32
C ALA A 158 19.25 2.35 -3.20
N SER A 159 20.23 1.48 -2.96
CA SER A 159 20.15 0.46 -1.91
C SER A 159 20.09 1.09 -0.52
N THR A 160 20.94 2.08 -0.24
CA THR A 160 20.92 2.80 1.04
C THR A 160 19.66 3.62 1.25
N TYR A 161 19.16 4.26 0.18
CA TYR A 161 17.85 4.93 0.20
C TYR A 161 16.72 3.95 0.57
N ASN A 162 16.66 2.80 -0.11
CA ASN A 162 15.65 1.77 0.18
C ASN A 162 15.77 1.22 1.60
N ALA A 163 17.00 1.04 2.11
CA ALA A 163 17.22 0.63 3.50
C ALA A 163 16.65 1.68 4.47
N GLY A 164 16.98 2.95 4.28
CA GLY A 164 16.42 4.05 5.06
C GLY A 164 14.90 4.09 4.98
N TYR A 165 14.33 3.96 3.77
CA TYR A 165 12.89 3.95 3.52
C TYR A 165 12.19 2.83 4.32
N ARG A 166 12.74 1.61 4.32
CA ARG A 166 12.19 0.49 5.09
C ARG A 166 12.27 0.72 6.61
N ILE A 167 13.37 1.29 7.10
CA ILE A 167 13.50 1.65 8.52
C ILE A 167 12.45 2.72 8.88
N GLY A 168 12.26 3.75 8.05
CA GLY A 168 11.22 4.76 8.23
C GLY A 168 9.81 4.16 8.27
N MET A 169 9.51 3.20 7.38
CA MET A 169 8.24 2.46 7.40
C MET A 169 8.02 1.70 8.71
N ILE A 170 9.06 1.03 9.24
CA ILE A 170 8.94 0.31 10.53
C ILE A 170 8.62 1.29 11.66
N VAL A 171 9.31 2.42 11.71
CA VAL A 171 9.09 3.44 12.74
C VAL A 171 7.68 4.01 12.65
N ALA A 172 7.22 4.37 11.45
CA ALA A 172 5.90 4.96 11.23
C ALA A 172 4.74 3.93 11.30
N GLY A 173 5.02 2.67 10.98
CA GLY A 173 4.04 1.58 11.10
C GLY A 173 4.01 0.99 12.50
N ALA A 174 4.99 0.13 12.80
CA ALA A 174 5.06 -0.57 14.08
C ALA A 174 5.29 0.40 15.26
N GLY A 175 6.23 1.35 15.13
CA GLY A 175 6.55 2.31 16.19
C GLY A 175 5.34 3.19 16.56
N ALA A 176 4.60 3.69 15.59
CA ALA A 176 3.39 4.47 15.85
C ALA A 176 2.31 3.63 16.56
N LEU A 177 2.11 2.37 16.14
CA LEU A 177 1.12 1.49 16.77
C LEU A 177 1.50 1.11 18.18
N PHE A 178 2.79 0.80 18.43
CA PHE A 178 3.27 0.53 19.79
C PHE A 178 3.11 1.74 20.71
N LEU A 179 3.40 2.94 20.21
CA LEU A 179 3.23 4.16 20.97
C LEU A 179 1.75 4.42 21.29
N ALA A 180 0.86 4.30 20.30
CA ALA A 180 -0.57 4.43 20.51
C ALA A 180 -1.09 3.43 21.55
N ALA A 181 -0.72 2.15 21.42
CA ALA A 181 -1.11 1.09 22.35
C ALA A 181 -0.57 1.32 23.75
N SER A 182 0.69 1.77 23.89
CA SER A 182 1.28 2.08 25.21
C SER A 182 0.59 3.24 25.92
N LEU A 183 -0.07 4.13 25.17
CA LEU A 183 -0.90 5.22 25.69
C LEU A 183 -2.35 4.79 25.96
N GLY A 184 -2.67 3.49 25.81
CA GLY A 184 -3.90 2.86 26.26
C GLY A 184 -5.04 2.82 25.24
N THR A 185 -4.85 3.32 23.99
CA THR A 185 -5.89 3.22 22.96
C THR A 185 -5.94 1.83 22.34
N ALA A 186 -7.14 1.31 22.16
CA ALA A 186 -7.40 0.00 21.55
C ALA A 186 -8.80 -0.05 20.93
N LYS A 187 -9.07 -1.09 20.15
CA LYS A 187 -10.43 -1.34 19.64
C LYS A 187 -11.40 -1.52 20.81
N GLY A 188 -12.41 -0.67 20.89
CA GLY A 188 -13.37 -0.64 22.00
C GLY A 188 -13.00 0.29 23.17
N ASN A 189 -11.78 0.83 23.17
CA ASN A 189 -11.33 1.84 24.11
C ASN A 189 -10.58 2.95 23.36
N TYR A 190 -11.31 3.75 22.60
CA TYR A 190 -10.73 4.81 21.78
C TYR A 190 -10.27 5.99 22.63
N ILE A 191 -8.99 6.32 22.54
CA ILE A 191 -8.39 7.47 23.22
C ILE A 191 -7.76 8.40 22.20
N TYR A 192 -8.44 9.52 21.89
CA TYR A 192 -7.95 10.49 20.91
C TYR A 192 -6.57 11.05 21.25
N SER A 193 -6.31 11.36 22.54
CA SER A 193 -5.02 11.93 22.97
C SER A 193 -3.84 11.00 22.67
N ALA A 194 -4.05 9.68 22.72
CA ALA A 194 -3.03 8.70 22.40
C ALA A 194 -2.63 8.79 20.91
N TRP A 195 -3.61 8.83 20.02
CA TRP A 195 -3.36 9.00 18.59
C TRP A 195 -2.78 10.36 18.23
N LYS A 196 -3.26 11.43 18.87
CA LYS A 196 -2.71 12.77 18.72
C LYS A 196 -1.23 12.82 19.08
N ILE A 197 -0.84 12.29 20.25
CA ILE A 197 0.56 12.24 20.69
C ILE A 197 1.39 11.39 19.73
N THR A 198 0.85 10.27 19.28
CA THR A 198 1.53 9.37 18.32
C THR A 198 1.85 10.10 17.00
N TYR A 199 0.89 10.79 16.42
CA TYR A 199 1.13 11.53 15.17
C TYR A 199 2.07 12.71 15.38
N LEU A 200 1.98 13.44 16.50
CA LEU A 200 2.93 14.48 16.83
C LEU A 200 4.36 13.95 17.05
N ALA A 201 4.50 12.75 17.65
CA ALA A 201 5.79 12.08 17.75
C ALA A 201 6.34 11.73 16.36
N MET A 202 5.51 11.26 15.44
CA MET A 202 5.93 11.00 14.05
C MET A 202 6.31 12.29 13.30
N ALA A 203 5.61 13.39 13.55
CA ALA A 203 6.01 14.70 13.05
C ALA A 203 7.39 15.14 13.59
N ALA A 204 7.68 14.85 14.86
CA ALA A 204 8.99 15.11 15.45
C ALA A 204 10.08 14.20 14.83
N VAL A 205 9.80 12.93 14.59
CA VAL A 205 10.72 12.01 13.89
C VAL A 205 11.02 12.51 12.47
N MET A 206 10.06 13.15 11.80
CA MET A 206 10.26 13.73 10.46
C MET A 206 11.31 14.86 10.46
N LEU A 207 11.62 15.47 11.60
CA LEU A 207 12.70 16.47 11.72
C LEU A 207 14.07 15.92 11.29
N VAL A 208 14.28 14.60 11.34
CA VAL A 208 15.48 13.95 10.80
C VAL A 208 15.67 14.32 9.32
N GLY A 209 14.58 14.34 8.54
CA GLY A 209 14.61 14.77 7.15
C GLY A 209 15.03 16.24 6.99
N ILE A 210 14.44 17.14 7.77
CA ILE A 210 14.78 18.57 7.76
C ILE A 210 16.25 18.80 8.14
N ILE A 211 16.70 18.19 9.24
CA ILE A 211 18.09 18.29 9.68
C ILE A 211 19.04 17.80 8.58
N THR A 212 18.73 16.64 7.98
CA THR A 212 19.51 16.11 6.86
C THR A 212 19.55 17.10 5.70
N THR A 213 18.42 17.66 5.29
CA THR A 213 18.33 18.64 4.19
C THR A 213 19.12 19.91 4.46
N LEU A 214 19.20 20.36 5.71
CA LEU A 214 19.98 21.53 6.10
C LEU A 214 21.49 21.27 6.12
N VAL A 215 21.91 20.05 6.46
CA VAL A 215 23.34 19.65 6.58
C VAL A 215 23.94 19.25 5.24
N ILE A 216 23.17 18.70 4.30
CA ILE A 216 23.67 18.29 2.99
C ILE A 216 24.03 19.49 2.12
N ARG A 217 24.87 19.25 1.12
CA ARG A 217 25.23 20.28 0.12
C ARG A 217 24.39 20.11 -1.14
N GLU A 218 24.09 21.23 -1.81
CA GLU A 218 23.46 21.20 -3.14
C GLU A 218 24.41 20.58 -4.15
N PRO A 219 23.94 19.62 -4.99
CA PRO A 219 24.77 19.05 -6.06
C PRO A 219 25.17 20.14 -7.05
N GLN A 220 26.43 20.14 -7.45
CA GLN A 220 26.91 21.04 -8.48
C GLN A 220 26.66 20.42 -9.85
N VAL A 221 25.66 20.92 -10.56
CA VAL A 221 25.30 20.49 -11.90
C VAL A 221 25.46 21.67 -12.85
N ASN A 222 26.20 21.46 -13.94
CA ASN A 222 26.27 22.44 -15.01
C ASN A 222 24.93 22.49 -15.74
N ARG A 223 24.08 23.41 -15.36
CA ARG A 223 22.80 23.66 -16.03
C ARG A 223 22.88 24.88 -16.90
N ILE A 224 22.28 24.78 -18.07
CA ILE A 224 22.02 25.94 -18.92
C ILE A 224 20.89 26.72 -18.23
N TYR A 225 21.22 27.88 -17.65
CA TYR A 225 20.23 28.77 -17.07
C TYR A 225 19.38 29.35 -18.20
N LYS A 226 18.09 29.12 -18.13
CA LYS A 226 17.10 29.68 -19.05
C LYS A 226 16.63 31.05 -18.50
N ASP A 227 16.61 32.04 -19.36
CA ASP A 227 16.25 33.42 -18.96
C ASP A 227 14.73 33.65 -19.03
N TYR A 228 13.98 32.88 -18.22
CA TYR A 228 12.54 33.08 -18.07
C TYR A 228 12.21 34.08 -16.97
N LYS A 229 11.20 34.92 -17.20
CA LYS A 229 10.71 35.85 -16.19
C LYS A 229 9.94 35.12 -15.09
N ARG A 230 9.91 35.67 -13.89
CA ARG A 230 9.14 35.09 -12.77
C ARG A 230 7.66 34.93 -13.11
N THR A 231 7.09 35.87 -13.90
CA THR A 231 5.71 35.80 -14.37
C THR A 231 5.45 34.57 -15.23
N ASP A 232 6.41 34.09 -16.01
CA ASP A 232 6.27 32.90 -16.85
C ASP A 232 6.16 31.62 -16.01
N TYR A 233 6.92 31.55 -14.91
CA TYR A 233 6.79 30.45 -13.95
C TYR A 233 5.44 30.43 -13.25
N TYR A 234 4.90 31.60 -12.80
CA TYR A 234 3.56 31.65 -12.20
C TYR A 234 2.46 31.26 -13.18
N ARG A 235 2.57 31.68 -14.45
CA ARG A 235 1.65 31.28 -15.51
C ARG A 235 1.71 29.79 -15.80
N LEU A 236 2.92 29.20 -15.80
CA LEU A 236 3.10 27.75 -15.97
C LEU A 236 2.38 26.96 -14.87
N VAL A 237 2.57 27.39 -13.62
CA VAL A 237 1.90 26.80 -12.45
C VAL A 237 0.38 26.97 -12.56
N ALA A 238 -0.10 28.14 -12.94
CA ALA A 238 -1.54 28.40 -13.10
C ALA A 238 -2.16 27.48 -14.17
N VAL A 239 -1.53 27.34 -15.34
CA VAL A 239 -1.99 26.42 -16.40
C VAL A 239 -2.01 24.96 -15.91
N PHE A 240 -1.00 24.56 -15.15
CA PHE A 240 -0.97 23.24 -14.53
C PHE A 240 -2.16 23.01 -13.59
N PHE A 241 -2.43 23.96 -12.67
CA PHE A 241 -3.55 23.83 -11.75
C PHE A 241 -4.90 23.84 -12.47
N VAL A 242 -5.07 24.66 -13.50
CA VAL A 242 -6.30 24.65 -14.32
C VAL A 242 -6.49 23.29 -15.00
N ALA A 243 -5.43 22.69 -15.54
CA ALA A 243 -5.50 21.35 -16.12
C ALA A 243 -5.86 20.27 -15.07
N VAL A 244 -5.28 20.34 -13.87
CA VAL A 244 -5.60 19.41 -12.76
C VAL A 244 -7.05 19.59 -12.31
N ILE A 245 -7.51 20.83 -12.12
CA ILE A 245 -8.90 21.11 -11.76
C ILE A 245 -9.85 20.59 -12.85
N SER A 246 -9.52 20.78 -14.11
CA SER A 246 -10.31 20.28 -15.24
C SER A 246 -10.39 18.74 -15.25
N PHE A 247 -9.29 18.07 -14.93
CA PHE A 247 -9.28 16.62 -14.74
C PHE A 247 -10.25 16.19 -13.62
N VAL A 248 -10.12 16.82 -12.45
CA VAL A 248 -10.93 16.47 -11.27
C VAL A 248 -12.42 16.71 -11.54
N LEU A 249 -12.76 17.86 -12.09
CA LEU A 249 -14.14 18.19 -12.44
C LEU A 249 -14.71 17.23 -13.50
N SER A 250 -13.96 16.97 -14.57
CA SER A 250 -14.36 16.00 -15.60
C SER A 250 -14.56 14.60 -15.01
N TYR A 251 -13.67 14.16 -14.10
CA TYR A 251 -13.78 12.87 -13.46
C TYR A 251 -14.98 12.79 -12.51
N ILE A 252 -15.30 13.83 -11.76
CA ILE A 252 -16.48 13.89 -10.90
C ILE A 252 -17.76 13.89 -11.74
N PHE A 253 -17.88 14.78 -12.73
CA PHE A 253 -19.07 14.87 -13.57
C PHE A 253 -19.32 13.64 -14.42
N SER A 254 -18.28 12.97 -14.91
CA SER A 254 -18.43 11.72 -15.65
C SER A 254 -18.89 10.54 -14.77
N GLY A 255 -18.75 10.66 -13.43
CA GLY A 255 -19.21 9.64 -12.49
C GLY A 255 -20.73 9.42 -12.55
N THR A 256 -21.49 10.49 -12.51
CA THR A 256 -22.96 10.43 -12.59
C THR A 256 -23.45 9.80 -13.90
N LEU A 257 -22.81 10.13 -15.02
CA LEU A 257 -23.11 9.53 -16.32
C LEU A 257 -22.75 8.02 -16.34
N THR A 258 -21.61 7.68 -15.78
CA THR A 258 -21.16 6.27 -15.73
C THR A 258 -22.07 5.42 -14.84
N GLU A 259 -22.52 5.95 -13.70
CA GLU A 259 -23.47 5.26 -12.81
C GLU A 259 -24.84 5.07 -13.49
N ALA A 260 -25.32 6.10 -14.18
CA ALA A 260 -26.55 5.99 -14.96
C ALA A 260 -26.45 4.92 -16.06
N LEU A 261 -25.32 4.85 -16.77
CA LEU A 261 -25.08 3.81 -17.78
C LEU A 261 -24.98 2.41 -17.16
N LYS A 262 -24.29 2.26 -16.04
CA LYS A 262 -24.17 0.99 -15.30
C LYS A 262 -25.54 0.47 -14.86
N SER A 263 -26.39 1.34 -14.33
CA SER A 263 -27.74 1.00 -13.90
C SER A 263 -28.66 0.67 -15.06
N GLN A 264 -28.58 1.41 -16.17
CA GLN A 264 -29.40 1.19 -17.36
C GLN A 264 -29.10 -0.14 -18.06
N PHE A 265 -27.85 -0.58 -18.07
CA PHE A 265 -27.40 -1.81 -18.72
C PHE A 265 -27.20 -2.97 -17.73
N GLU A 266 -27.59 -2.82 -16.46
CA GLU A 266 -27.43 -3.83 -15.39
C GLU A 266 -26.05 -4.50 -15.36
N ILE A 267 -24.98 -3.69 -15.57
CA ILE A 267 -23.62 -4.19 -15.68
C ILE A 267 -23.10 -4.60 -14.30
N SER A 268 -22.94 -5.90 -14.10
CA SER A 268 -22.40 -6.50 -12.87
C SER A 268 -21.02 -7.14 -13.07
N ASP A 269 -20.55 -7.30 -14.30
CA ASP A 269 -19.26 -7.89 -14.61
C ASP A 269 -18.10 -7.00 -14.16
N SER A 270 -17.19 -7.54 -13.35
CA SER A 270 -16.06 -6.81 -12.77
C SER A 270 -15.10 -6.26 -13.82
N LEU A 271 -14.91 -6.97 -14.95
CA LEU A 271 -14.02 -6.52 -16.04
C LEU A 271 -14.63 -5.32 -16.77
N LEU A 272 -15.94 -5.38 -17.05
CA LEU A 272 -16.64 -4.26 -17.69
C LEU A 272 -16.67 -3.03 -16.78
N LEU A 273 -16.91 -3.20 -15.48
CA LEU A 273 -16.83 -2.12 -14.51
C LEU A 273 -15.44 -1.47 -14.50
N PHE A 274 -14.39 -2.27 -14.50
CA PHE A 274 -13.01 -1.78 -14.61
C PHE A 274 -12.77 -1.02 -15.93
N CYS A 275 -13.25 -1.52 -17.07
CA CYS A 275 -13.13 -0.85 -18.36
C CYS A 275 -13.85 0.52 -18.37
N PHE A 276 -15.03 0.62 -17.77
CA PHE A 276 -15.75 1.90 -17.63
C PHE A 276 -14.96 2.91 -16.79
N GLU A 277 -14.39 2.49 -15.67
CA GLU A 277 -13.57 3.37 -14.83
C GLU A 277 -12.27 3.78 -15.54
N ALA A 278 -11.64 2.88 -16.28
CA ALA A 278 -10.45 3.18 -17.09
C ALA A 278 -10.77 4.19 -18.22
N LEU A 279 -11.89 4.01 -18.92
CA LEU A 279 -12.33 4.94 -19.96
C LEU A 279 -12.65 6.32 -19.37
N ARG A 280 -13.32 6.37 -18.24
CA ARG A 280 -13.61 7.59 -17.50
C ARG A 280 -12.33 8.33 -17.10
N PHE A 281 -11.34 7.60 -16.59
CA PHE A 281 -10.06 8.15 -16.22
C PHE A 281 -9.29 8.71 -17.44
N ILE A 282 -9.18 7.92 -18.52
CA ILE A 282 -8.50 8.32 -19.77
C ILE A 282 -9.22 9.51 -20.42
N GLY A 283 -10.56 9.50 -20.44
CA GLY A 283 -11.36 10.61 -20.96
C GLY A 283 -11.13 11.90 -20.18
N SER A 284 -11.09 11.85 -18.84
CA SER A 284 -10.80 13.00 -18.00
C SER A 284 -9.37 13.52 -18.19
N ALA A 285 -8.40 12.62 -18.37
CA ALA A 285 -7.03 13.01 -18.71
C ALA A 285 -6.96 13.70 -20.10
N ALA A 286 -7.69 13.20 -21.08
CA ALA A 286 -7.79 13.84 -22.40
C ALA A 286 -8.39 15.25 -22.31
N VAL A 287 -9.44 15.45 -21.51
CA VAL A 287 -10.03 16.78 -21.25
C VAL A 287 -9.00 17.72 -20.65
N ALA A 288 -8.26 17.28 -19.64
CA ALA A 288 -7.21 18.09 -19.01
C ALA A 288 -6.11 18.49 -19.99
N LEU A 289 -5.66 17.54 -20.82
CA LEU A 289 -4.66 17.78 -21.86
C LEU A 289 -5.18 18.76 -22.95
N LEU A 290 -6.45 18.64 -23.36
CA LEU A 290 -7.07 19.54 -24.30
C LEU A 290 -7.14 20.96 -23.74
N ILE A 291 -7.60 21.15 -22.51
CA ILE A 291 -7.67 22.45 -21.86
C ILE A 291 -6.27 23.04 -21.67
N GLY A 292 -5.31 22.26 -21.18
CA GLY A 292 -3.92 22.69 -21.06
C GLY A 292 -3.33 23.12 -22.40
N SER A 293 -3.53 22.33 -23.48
CA SER A 293 -3.04 22.66 -24.81
C SER A 293 -3.70 23.89 -25.40
N LEU A 294 -5.00 24.10 -25.13
CA LEU A 294 -5.73 25.28 -25.55
C LEU A 294 -5.18 26.54 -24.86
N LEU A 295 -4.94 26.49 -23.56
CA LEU A 295 -4.35 27.60 -22.79
C LEU A 295 -2.93 27.96 -23.29
N VAL A 296 -2.12 26.95 -23.65
CA VAL A 296 -0.81 27.18 -24.26
C VAL A 296 -0.95 27.86 -25.64
N LYS A 297 -1.91 27.41 -26.48
CA LYS A 297 -2.19 28.01 -27.79
C LYS A 297 -2.69 29.44 -27.67
N MET A 298 -3.50 29.74 -26.66
CA MET A 298 -4.03 31.09 -26.39
C MET A 298 -2.98 32.06 -25.82
N GLY A 299 -1.75 31.58 -25.55
CA GLY A 299 -0.68 32.43 -25.02
C GLY A 299 -0.75 32.66 -23.50
N ALA A 300 -1.55 31.87 -22.77
CA ALA A 300 -1.61 31.98 -21.31
C ALA A 300 -0.26 31.69 -20.66
N VAL A 301 0.59 30.90 -21.30
CA VAL A 301 1.96 30.59 -20.88
C VAL A 301 2.90 30.65 -22.08
N ASN A 302 4.19 30.86 -21.82
CA ASN A 302 5.21 30.80 -22.85
C ASN A 302 5.24 29.38 -23.46
N LYS A 303 4.94 29.29 -24.75
CA LYS A 303 4.82 28.04 -25.49
C LYS A 303 6.11 27.20 -25.41
N GLN A 304 7.26 27.85 -25.57
CA GLN A 304 8.55 27.17 -25.50
C GLN A 304 8.77 26.56 -24.12
N MET A 305 8.50 27.31 -23.04
CA MET A 305 8.61 26.83 -21.67
C MET A 305 7.70 25.64 -21.39
N ALA A 306 6.44 25.68 -21.84
CA ALA A 306 5.50 24.58 -21.68
C ALA A 306 5.97 23.30 -22.41
N PHE A 307 6.48 23.44 -23.63
CA PHE A 307 7.03 22.31 -24.39
C PHE A 307 8.30 21.74 -23.74
N GLU A 308 9.20 22.59 -23.27
CA GLU A 308 10.43 22.16 -22.60
C GLU A 308 10.14 21.45 -21.26
N THR A 309 9.07 21.83 -20.58
CA THR A 309 8.70 21.23 -19.29
C THR A 309 8.02 19.87 -19.46
N TRP A 310 7.04 19.74 -20.35
CA TRP A 310 6.21 18.51 -20.40
C TRP A 310 6.41 17.65 -21.64
N VAL A 311 6.68 18.26 -22.80
CA VAL A 311 6.75 17.53 -24.07
C VAL A 311 8.17 17.04 -24.37
N ASN A 312 9.14 17.94 -24.23
CA ASN A 312 10.52 17.63 -24.61
C ASN A 312 11.14 16.46 -23.82
N PRO A 313 10.91 16.28 -22.50
CA PRO A 313 11.46 15.13 -21.78
C PRO A 313 10.97 13.79 -22.33
N ILE A 314 9.69 13.72 -22.70
CA ILE A 314 9.09 12.53 -23.32
C ILE A 314 9.63 12.35 -24.75
N ALA A 315 9.61 13.42 -25.54
CA ALA A 315 10.09 13.39 -26.92
C ALA A 315 11.58 13.04 -26.98
N ASP A 316 12.43 13.56 -26.09
CA ASP A 316 13.86 13.26 -26.01
C ASP A 316 14.11 11.79 -25.68
N PHE A 317 13.32 11.20 -24.78
CA PHE A 317 13.39 9.78 -24.49
C PHE A 317 13.15 8.93 -25.73
N PHE A 318 12.07 9.20 -26.45
CA PHE A 318 11.77 8.47 -27.70
C PHE A 318 12.77 8.76 -28.82
N LYS A 319 13.28 9.98 -28.91
CA LYS A 319 14.31 10.37 -29.89
C LYS A 319 15.65 9.70 -29.60
N ARG A 320 16.03 9.59 -28.34
CA ARG A 320 17.31 9.01 -27.89
C ARG A 320 17.36 7.49 -28.10
N TYR A 321 16.29 6.78 -27.81
CA TYR A 321 16.25 5.32 -27.89
C TYR A 321 15.56 4.81 -29.17
N GLY A 322 14.87 5.67 -29.92
CA GLY A 322 13.94 5.26 -30.98
C GLY A 322 12.65 4.65 -30.42
N VAL A 323 11.56 4.76 -31.17
CA VAL A 323 10.22 4.35 -30.69
C VAL A 323 10.18 2.89 -30.26
N LYS A 324 10.77 1.98 -31.06
CA LYS A 324 10.74 0.53 -30.77
C LYS A 324 11.45 0.18 -29.48
N LEU A 325 12.68 0.65 -29.28
CA LEU A 325 13.46 0.36 -28.07
C LEU A 325 12.88 1.07 -26.85
N ALA A 326 12.39 2.31 -26.99
CA ALA A 326 11.74 3.05 -25.93
C ALA A 326 10.49 2.31 -25.41
N LEU A 327 9.65 1.79 -26.31
CA LEU A 327 8.48 0.98 -25.94
C LEU A 327 8.88 -0.32 -25.25
N VAL A 328 9.90 -1.03 -25.76
CA VAL A 328 10.40 -2.25 -25.11
C VAL A 328 10.92 -1.96 -23.71
N LEU A 329 11.63 -0.86 -23.50
CA LEU A 329 12.11 -0.45 -22.16
C LEU A 329 10.95 -0.13 -21.20
N LEU A 330 9.94 0.60 -21.69
CA LEU A 330 8.75 0.91 -20.88
C LEU A 330 7.97 -0.36 -20.51
N LEU A 331 7.78 -1.28 -21.45
CA LEU A 331 7.15 -2.57 -21.19
C LEU A 331 7.98 -3.42 -20.21
N LEU A 332 9.30 -3.47 -20.37
CA LEU A 332 10.18 -4.18 -19.45
C LEU A 332 10.02 -3.65 -18.01
N ILE A 333 10.05 -2.34 -17.82
CA ILE A 333 9.88 -1.72 -16.51
C ILE A 333 8.48 -2.01 -15.95
N GLY A 334 7.44 -1.91 -16.77
CA GLY A 334 6.06 -2.19 -16.39
C GLY A 334 5.87 -3.64 -15.97
N PHE A 335 6.27 -4.60 -16.79
CA PHE A 335 6.13 -6.03 -16.48
C PHE A 335 7.01 -6.48 -15.31
N TYR A 336 8.22 -5.91 -15.18
CA TYR A 336 9.08 -6.22 -14.04
C TYR A 336 8.44 -5.84 -12.71
N ARG A 337 7.64 -4.77 -12.70
CA ARG A 337 7.01 -4.25 -11.49
C ARG A 337 5.62 -4.81 -11.20
N ILE A 338 4.90 -5.26 -12.25
CA ILE A 338 3.50 -5.67 -12.13
C ILE A 338 3.34 -6.91 -11.24
N SER A 339 4.29 -7.85 -11.30
CA SER A 339 4.28 -9.06 -10.47
C SER A 339 4.35 -8.74 -8.97
N ASP A 340 5.20 -7.78 -8.59
CA ASP A 340 5.34 -7.34 -7.19
C ASP A 340 4.06 -6.68 -6.67
N ILE A 341 3.40 -5.88 -7.54
CA ILE A 341 2.16 -5.18 -7.19
C ILE A 341 1.04 -6.20 -6.98
N ILE A 342 0.86 -7.14 -7.92
CA ILE A 342 -0.17 -8.16 -7.84
C ILE A 342 0.07 -9.07 -6.61
N ALA A 343 1.30 -9.56 -6.43
CA ALA A 343 1.66 -10.37 -5.28
C ALA A 343 1.41 -9.63 -3.96
N GLY A 344 1.76 -8.34 -3.88
CA GLY A 344 1.55 -7.52 -2.68
C GLY A 344 0.08 -7.32 -2.29
N VAL A 345 -0.83 -7.27 -3.28
CA VAL A 345 -2.27 -7.11 -3.04
C VAL A 345 -2.91 -8.46 -2.67
N ILE A 346 -2.60 -9.51 -3.43
CA ILE A 346 -3.29 -10.81 -3.31
C ILE A 346 -2.73 -11.65 -2.16
N SER A 347 -1.44 -11.51 -1.83
CA SER A 347 -0.78 -12.36 -0.84
C SER A 347 -1.48 -12.40 0.53
N ASN A 348 -1.97 -11.27 1.01
CA ASN A 348 -2.66 -11.22 2.31
C ASN A 348 -3.98 -12.01 2.31
N VAL A 349 -4.74 -11.95 1.23
CA VAL A 349 -5.96 -12.74 1.04
C VAL A 349 -5.61 -14.22 0.95
N PHE A 350 -4.62 -14.53 0.13
CA PHE A 350 -4.11 -15.90 -0.04
C PHE A 350 -3.64 -16.54 1.29
N TYR A 351 -2.92 -15.79 2.13
CA TYR A 351 -2.52 -16.32 3.45
C TYR A 351 -3.73 -16.57 4.37
N GLN A 352 -4.73 -15.70 4.30
CA GLN A 352 -5.97 -15.88 5.06
C GLN A 352 -6.77 -17.09 4.56
N ASP A 353 -6.84 -17.30 3.24
CA ASP A 353 -7.49 -18.46 2.64
C ASP A 353 -6.80 -19.78 3.02
N LEU A 354 -5.48 -19.74 3.27
CA LEU A 354 -4.72 -20.89 3.81
C LEU A 354 -4.82 -21.00 5.34
N ASN A 355 -5.70 -20.23 5.99
CA ASN A 355 -5.94 -20.25 7.43
C ASN A 355 -4.74 -19.84 8.30
N PHE A 356 -3.77 -19.10 7.78
CA PHE A 356 -2.72 -18.51 8.60
C PHE A 356 -3.30 -17.40 9.50
N THR A 357 -2.86 -17.36 10.76
CA THR A 357 -3.32 -16.33 11.69
C THR A 357 -2.75 -14.96 11.35
N LYS A 358 -3.42 -13.90 11.78
CA LYS A 358 -2.93 -12.53 11.55
C LYS A 358 -1.56 -12.29 12.19
N GLU A 359 -1.28 -12.93 13.32
CA GLU A 359 0.00 -12.88 14.02
C GLU A 359 1.10 -13.52 13.17
N GLN A 360 0.86 -14.72 12.63
CA GLN A 360 1.79 -15.43 11.75
C GLN A 360 2.08 -14.63 10.47
N ILE A 361 1.03 -14.07 9.84
CA ILE A 361 1.17 -13.19 8.67
C ILE A 361 1.97 -11.93 9.04
N ALA A 362 1.68 -11.31 10.18
CA ALA A 362 2.38 -10.12 10.62
C ALA A 362 3.87 -10.41 10.90
N GLU A 363 4.18 -11.50 11.56
CA GLU A 363 5.56 -11.91 11.83
C GLU A 363 6.31 -12.22 10.54
N ALA A 364 5.76 -13.07 9.67
CA ALA A 364 6.39 -13.47 8.44
C ALA A 364 6.59 -12.29 7.46
N VAL A 365 5.55 -11.50 7.22
CA VAL A 365 5.58 -10.44 6.19
C VAL A 365 6.20 -9.16 6.74
N LYS A 366 5.85 -8.75 7.96
CA LYS A 366 6.28 -7.45 8.50
C LYS A 366 7.66 -7.51 9.17
N ILE A 367 8.04 -8.61 9.80
CA ILE A 367 9.34 -8.74 10.45
C ILE A 367 10.35 -9.38 9.48
N TYR A 368 10.15 -10.65 9.14
CA TYR A 368 11.10 -11.36 8.27
C TYR A 368 11.13 -10.76 6.86
N GLY A 369 9.98 -10.41 6.29
CA GLY A 369 9.91 -9.79 4.95
C GLY A 369 10.70 -8.48 4.87
N VAL A 370 10.68 -7.64 5.91
CA VAL A 370 11.48 -6.42 5.95
C VAL A 370 12.96 -6.73 6.10
N ILE A 371 13.34 -7.65 6.99
CA ILE A 371 14.75 -8.05 7.19
C ILE A 371 15.32 -8.58 5.87
N PHE A 372 14.63 -9.53 5.21
CA PHE A 372 15.08 -10.07 3.93
C PHE A 372 15.09 -9.03 2.80
N SER A 373 14.16 -8.09 2.81
CA SER A 373 14.17 -6.96 1.86
C SER A 373 15.40 -6.06 2.05
N LEU A 374 15.79 -5.79 3.30
CA LEU A 374 17.01 -5.02 3.61
C LEU A 374 18.27 -5.79 3.17
N VAL A 375 18.36 -7.07 3.54
CA VAL A 375 19.48 -7.94 3.14
C VAL A 375 19.59 -8.05 1.62
N GLY A 376 18.46 -8.30 0.95
CA GLY A 376 18.40 -8.39 -0.52
C GLY A 376 18.81 -7.10 -1.21
N GLY A 377 18.33 -5.95 -0.71
CA GLY A 377 18.72 -4.62 -1.21
C GLY A 377 20.23 -4.35 -1.05
N PHE A 378 20.78 -4.69 0.12
CA PHE A 378 22.21 -4.56 0.37
C PHE A 378 23.04 -5.49 -0.54
N LEU A 379 22.66 -6.77 -0.63
CA LEU A 379 23.34 -7.75 -1.50
C LEU A 379 23.23 -7.34 -2.97
N GLY A 380 22.06 -6.89 -3.43
CA GLY A 380 21.86 -6.38 -4.78
C GLY A 380 22.76 -5.19 -5.09
N GLY A 381 22.85 -4.22 -4.16
CA GLY A 381 23.75 -3.07 -4.27
C GLY A 381 25.23 -3.47 -4.32
N LEU A 382 25.63 -4.45 -3.50
CA LEU A 382 26.98 -4.98 -3.47
C LEU A 382 27.34 -5.72 -4.77
N LEU A 383 26.46 -6.58 -5.26
CA LEU A 383 26.66 -7.32 -6.51
C LEU A 383 26.70 -6.38 -7.72
N ALA A 384 25.90 -5.31 -7.72
CA ALA A 384 25.90 -4.32 -8.80
C ALA A 384 27.23 -3.58 -8.98
N GLN A 385 28.04 -3.51 -7.92
CA GLN A 385 29.42 -2.96 -8.00
C GLN A 385 30.39 -3.91 -8.73
N ARG A 386 30.04 -5.19 -8.85
CA ARG A 386 30.92 -6.23 -9.41
C ARG A 386 30.41 -6.88 -10.68
N MET A 387 29.10 -6.84 -10.90
CA MET A 387 28.45 -7.49 -12.05
C MET A 387 27.88 -6.45 -13.01
N ASN A 388 27.74 -6.83 -14.25
CA ASN A 388 26.99 -6.03 -15.21
C ASN A 388 25.54 -5.92 -14.75
N ILE A 389 24.99 -4.70 -14.71
CA ILE A 389 23.64 -4.39 -14.25
C ILE A 389 22.56 -5.22 -14.96
N MET A 390 22.72 -5.48 -16.26
CA MET A 390 21.78 -6.29 -17.06
C MET A 390 21.76 -7.76 -16.62
N LYS A 391 22.94 -8.33 -16.32
CA LYS A 391 23.03 -9.69 -15.78
C LYS A 391 22.41 -9.76 -14.39
N LEU A 392 22.66 -8.75 -13.54
CA LEU A 392 22.08 -8.68 -12.20
C LEU A 392 20.55 -8.56 -12.25
N MET A 393 20.01 -7.73 -13.14
CA MET A 393 18.57 -7.61 -13.36
C MET A 393 17.95 -8.94 -13.82
N PHE A 394 18.61 -9.65 -14.74
CA PHE A 394 18.15 -10.96 -15.21
C PHE A 394 18.13 -11.99 -14.06
N VAL A 395 19.21 -12.07 -13.29
CA VAL A 395 19.27 -12.95 -12.10
C VAL A 395 18.18 -12.59 -11.10
N GLY A 396 17.97 -11.28 -10.84
CA GLY A 396 16.92 -10.79 -9.97
C GLY A 396 15.52 -11.19 -10.45
N ALA A 397 15.25 -11.08 -11.77
CA ALA A 397 13.98 -11.49 -12.36
C ALA A 397 13.75 -13.00 -12.23
N VAL A 398 14.78 -13.83 -12.48
CA VAL A 398 14.69 -15.28 -12.32
C VAL A 398 14.43 -15.66 -10.86
N LEU A 399 15.14 -15.04 -9.92
CA LEU A 399 14.93 -15.29 -8.49
C LEU A 399 13.53 -14.87 -8.03
N ALA A 400 13.06 -13.68 -8.43
CA ALA A 400 11.72 -13.19 -8.11
C ALA A 400 10.63 -14.12 -8.67
N SER A 401 10.80 -14.62 -9.90
CA SER A 401 9.87 -15.59 -10.49
C SER A 401 9.91 -16.94 -9.75
N SER A 402 11.12 -17.38 -9.35
CA SER A 402 11.29 -18.63 -8.61
C SER A 402 10.69 -18.57 -7.21
N THR A 403 10.74 -17.42 -6.54
CA THR A 403 10.11 -17.27 -5.21
C THR A 403 8.59 -17.39 -5.28
N ASN A 404 7.96 -17.06 -6.41
CA ASN A 404 6.52 -17.28 -6.58
C ASN A 404 6.16 -18.78 -6.56
N LEU A 405 7.09 -19.68 -6.93
CA LEU A 405 6.88 -21.13 -6.82
C LEU A 405 6.81 -21.62 -5.37
N ILE A 406 7.36 -20.84 -4.43
CA ILE A 406 7.29 -21.16 -2.99
C ILE A 406 5.84 -21.13 -2.49
N PHE A 407 4.95 -20.35 -3.12
CA PHE A 407 3.52 -20.36 -2.81
C PHE A 407 2.89 -21.74 -2.99
N ILE A 408 3.39 -22.56 -3.94
CA ILE A 408 2.95 -23.95 -4.11
C ILE A 408 3.31 -24.79 -2.86
N GLY A 409 4.50 -24.57 -2.30
CA GLY A 409 4.90 -25.22 -1.05
C GLY A 409 4.06 -24.75 0.14
N LEU A 410 3.70 -23.46 0.15
CA LEU A 410 2.88 -22.86 1.19
C LEU A 410 1.45 -23.41 1.19
N VAL A 411 0.87 -23.69 0.02
CA VAL A 411 -0.43 -24.40 -0.10
C VAL A 411 -0.37 -25.75 0.59
N LYS A 412 0.74 -26.50 0.43
CA LYS A 412 0.90 -27.80 1.07
C LYS A 412 1.14 -27.72 2.58
N SER A 413 1.69 -26.61 3.07
CA SER A 413 1.93 -26.36 4.51
C SER A 413 0.81 -25.57 5.19
N GLY A 414 -0.19 -25.11 4.44
CA GLY A 414 -1.39 -24.48 4.99
C GLY A 414 -2.17 -25.44 5.88
N GLN A 415 -2.99 -24.91 6.78
CA GLN A 415 -3.78 -25.72 7.69
C GLN A 415 -4.77 -26.59 6.90
N GLN A 416 -4.55 -27.89 6.90
CA GLN A 416 -5.52 -28.85 6.36
C GLN A 416 -6.41 -29.36 7.50
N LEU A 417 -7.71 -29.31 7.29
CA LEU A 417 -8.67 -29.99 8.14
C LEU A 417 -8.55 -31.49 7.83
N ASN A 418 -7.82 -32.23 8.68
CA ASN A 418 -7.53 -33.62 8.38
C ASN A 418 -8.70 -34.54 8.72
N GLU A 419 -9.46 -34.26 9.77
CA GLU A 419 -10.49 -35.15 10.23
C GLU A 419 -11.55 -34.45 11.10
N VAL A 420 -12.81 -34.68 10.81
CA VAL A 420 -13.95 -34.22 11.62
C VAL A 420 -14.61 -35.43 12.27
N ASN A 421 -14.56 -35.49 13.59
CA ASN A 421 -15.25 -36.52 14.37
C ASN A 421 -16.53 -35.94 14.95
N VAL A 422 -17.66 -36.52 14.57
CA VAL A 422 -18.98 -36.14 15.05
C VAL A 422 -19.50 -37.24 15.98
N THR A 423 -19.70 -36.92 17.25
CA THR A 423 -20.25 -37.85 18.24
C THR A 423 -21.71 -37.47 18.51
N ILE A 424 -22.62 -38.40 18.28
CA ILE A 424 -24.06 -38.22 18.47
C ILE A 424 -24.53 -39.28 19.46
N GLY A 425 -24.74 -38.89 20.71
CA GLY A 425 -25.00 -39.85 21.80
C GLY A 425 -23.84 -40.84 21.96
N GLN A 426 -24.09 -42.13 21.73
CA GLN A 426 -23.05 -43.18 21.78
C GLN A 426 -22.42 -43.48 20.41
N HIS A 427 -22.89 -42.86 19.32
CA HIS A 427 -22.40 -43.13 17.98
C HIS A 427 -21.37 -42.10 17.57
N ARG A 428 -20.24 -42.60 17.08
CA ARG A 428 -19.14 -41.78 16.59
C ARG A 428 -19.03 -41.93 15.09
N TYR A 429 -19.03 -40.82 14.37
CA TYR A 429 -18.91 -40.73 12.92
C TYR A 429 -17.64 -39.98 12.58
N GLN A 430 -16.92 -40.47 11.59
CA GLN A 430 -15.74 -39.87 11.03
C GLN A 430 -16.07 -39.33 9.64
N VAL A 431 -15.78 -38.06 9.38
CA VAL A 431 -16.03 -37.42 8.09
C VAL A 431 -14.76 -36.72 7.67
N GLN A 432 -14.42 -36.85 6.40
CA GLN A 432 -13.34 -36.05 5.80
C GLN A 432 -13.92 -34.73 5.29
N SER A 433 -13.20 -33.64 5.51
CA SER A 433 -13.50 -32.38 4.87
C SER A 433 -12.99 -32.38 3.42
N ASP A 434 -13.63 -31.59 2.57
CA ASP A 434 -13.09 -31.29 1.25
C ASP A 434 -11.88 -30.34 1.35
N GLU A 435 -11.27 -30.00 0.21
CA GLU A 435 -10.10 -29.12 0.11
C GLU A 435 -10.35 -27.70 0.64
N VAL A 436 -11.61 -27.30 0.80
CA VAL A 436 -12.06 -25.97 1.27
C VAL A 436 -12.53 -26.00 2.73
N GLY A 437 -12.58 -27.19 3.35
CA GLY A 437 -12.98 -27.36 4.75
C GLY A 437 -14.45 -27.67 4.96
N TYR A 438 -15.24 -27.90 3.90
CA TYR A 438 -16.64 -28.30 4.04
C TYR A 438 -16.77 -29.79 4.36
N TRP A 439 -17.70 -30.13 5.22
CA TRP A 439 -18.04 -31.52 5.51
C TRP A 439 -19.56 -31.71 5.62
N LYS A 440 -20.03 -32.89 5.28
CA LYS A 440 -21.42 -33.30 5.38
C LYS A 440 -21.51 -34.69 5.96
N LEU A 441 -22.37 -34.84 6.95
CA LEU A 441 -22.68 -36.12 7.57
C LEU A 441 -24.17 -36.43 7.45
N LYS A 442 -24.53 -37.55 6.86
CA LYS A 442 -25.89 -38.07 6.87
C LYS A 442 -26.04 -39.05 8.03
N VAL A 443 -26.92 -38.73 8.94
CA VAL A 443 -27.20 -39.55 10.14
C VAL A 443 -28.63 -40.01 10.09
N PRO A 444 -28.93 -41.31 10.43
CA PRO A 444 -30.27 -41.80 10.56
C PRO A 444 -31.05 -40.98 11.60
N SER A 445 -32.30 -40.62 11.28
CA SER A 445 -33.15 -39.81 12.16
C SER A 445 -33.38 -40.45 13.54
N GLN A 446 -33.35 -41.78 13.62
CA GLN A 446 -33.48 -42.51 14.88
C GLN A 446 -32.30 -42.26 15.83
N VAL A 447 -31.06 -42.13 15.30
CA VAL A 447 -29.87 -41.85 16.12
C VAL A 447 -29.95 -40.43 16.65
N LEU A 448 -30.37 -39.46 15.80
CA LEU A 448 -30.61 -38.09 16.22
C LEU A 448 -31.73 -37.98 17.25
N ALA A 449 -32.79 -38.81 17.13
CA ALA A 449 -33.92 -38.83 18.04
C ALA A 449 -33.58 -39.33 19.45
N GLN A 450 -32.61 -40.22 19.57
CA GLN A 450 -32.19 -40.80 20.85
C GLN A 450 -31.00 -40.05 21.53
N ALA A 451 -30.41 -39.09 20.83
CA ALA A 451 -29.26 -38.37 21.36
C ALA A 451 -29.68 -37.11 22.10
N ASN A 452 -29.18 -36.93 23.30
CA ASN A 452 -29.36 -35.70 24.10
C ASN A 452 -28.31 -34.63 23.74
N GLU A 453 -27.24 -35.06 23.11
CA GLU A 453 -26.08 -34.23 22.82
C GLU A 453 -25.44 -34.65 21.50
N VAL A 454 -25.01 -33.64 20.72
CA VAL A 454 -24.16 -33.81 19.52
C VAL A 454 -22.87 -33.07 19.77
N GLN A 455 -21.76 -33.76 19.72
CA GLN A 455 -20.44 -33.20 19.91
C GLN A 455 -19.66 -33.29 18.60
N VAL A 456 -19.13 -32.15 18.14
CA VAL A 456 -18.28 -32.09 16.95
C VAL A 456 -16.86 -31.80 17.37
N THR A 457 -15.96 -32.73 17.08
CA THR A 457 -14.53 -32.59 17.35
C THR A 457 -13.79 -32.49 16.04
N VAL A 458 -13.13 -31.38 15.82
CA VAL A 458 -12.33 -31.16 14.63
C VAL A 458 -10.86 -31.34 15.00
N GLN A 459 -10.18 -32.26 14.31
CA GLN A 459 -8.74 -32.41 14.39
C GLN A 459 -8.11 -31.79 13.15
N TYR A 460 -7.20 -30.86 13.35
CA TYR A 460 -6.44 -30.22 12.29
C TYR A 460 -4.97 -30.08 12.70
N GLN A 461 -4.11 -29.99 11.71
CA GLN A 461 -2.71 -29.61 11.96
C GLN A 461 -2.59 -28.11 11.77
N ASP A 462 -1.97 -27.43 12.71
CA ASP A 462 -1.61 -26.02 12.55
C ASP A 462 -0.50 -25.85 11.51
N ALA A 463 -0.19 -24.61 11.13
CA ALA A 463 0.86 -24.32 10.16
C ALA A 463 2.26 -24.82 10.57
N SER A 464 2.44 -25.17 11.85
CA SER A 464 3.66 -25.76 12.42
C SER A 464 3.58 -27.29 12.52
N GLN A 465 2.56 -27.91 11.91
CA GLN A 465 2.27 -29.35 11.94
C GLN A 465 1.92 -29.91 13.33
N ASN A 466 1.58 -29.06 14.30
CA ASN A 466 1.13 -29.51 15.60
C ASN A 466 -0.36 -29.90 15.54
N PRO A 467 -0.75 -31.03 16.13
CA PRO A 467 -2.15 -31.43 16.20
C PRO A 467 -2.93 -30.48 17.12
N ALA A 468 -4.01 -29.93 16.61
CA ALA A 468 -4.94 -29.10 17.38
C ALA A 468 -6.34 -29.72 17.34
N VAL A 469 -7.05 -29.64 18.48
CA VAL A 469 -8.38 -30.20 18.64
C VAL A 469 -9.33 -29.11 19.11
N THR A 470 -10.46 -28.95 18.41
CA THR A 470 -11.55 -28.08 18.86
C THR A 470 -12.82 -28.90 18.99
N THR A 471 -13.50 -28.78 20.13
CA THR A 471 -14.76 -29.44 20.39
C THR A 471 -15.86 -28.42 20.58
N LEU A 472 -16.95 -28.55 19.82
CA LEU A 472 -18.14 -27.74 19.93
C LEU A 472 -19.28 -28.59 20.47
N PRO A 473 -19.73 -28.41 21.71
CA PRO A 473 -20.91 -29.08 22.25
C PRO A 473 -22.18 -28.47 21.68
N TYR A 474 -23.13 -29.30 21.33
CA TYR A 474 -24.44 -28.90 20.85
C TYR A 474 -25.53 -29.66 21.61
N LEU A 475 -26.47 -28.95 22.23
CA LEU A 475 -27.59 -29.52 22.94
C LEU A 475 -28.80 -29.71 22.04
N LYS A 476 -29.44 -30.87 22.11
CA LYS A 476 -30.65 -31.21 21.38
C LYS A 476 -31.86 -31.16 22.28
N LEU A 477 -33.00 -30.74 21.69
CA LEU A 477 -34.30 -30.81 22.31
C LEU A 477 -34.89 -32.25 22.25
N ALA A 478 -35.48 -32.69 23.33
CA ALA A 478 -35.89 -34.09 23.56
C ALA A 478 -37.23 -34.49 22.90
N ASP A 479 -37.74 -33.81 21.91
CA ASP A 479 -39.05 -34.11 21.34
C ASP A 479 -38.97 -34.87 20.04
N GLN A 480 -39.65 -36.04 19.99
CA GLN A 480 -39.55 -37.03 18.89
C GLN A 480 -40.27 -36.62 17.59
N GLN A 481 -41.03 -35.52 17.58
CA GLN A 481 -41.82 -35.09 16.42
C GLN A 481 -41.33 -33.75 15.80
N SER A 482 -40.24 -33.23 16.23
CA SER A 482 -39.72 -31.97 15.75
C SER A 482 -38.54 -32.15 14.76
N SER A 483 -38.58 -31.42 13.67
CA SER A 483 -37.41 -31.25 12.81
C SER A 483 -36.64 -29.99 13.20
N MET A 484 -35.35 -30.10 13.36
CA MET A 484 -34.49 -28.97 13.61
C MET A 484 -33.59 -28.76 12.41
N GLN A 485 -33.62 -27.59 11.85
CA GLN A 485 -32.75 -27.16 10.79
C GLN A 485 -31.75 -26.15 11.38
N ILE A 486 -30.50 -26.50 11.39
CA ILE A 486 -29.45 -25.55 11.79
C ILE A 486 -29.30 -24.56 10.63
N LEU A 487 -29.57 -23.31 10.90
CA LEU A 487 -29.29 -22.23 9.96
C LEU A 487 -27.79 -22.03 9.83
N PRO A 488 -27.30 -21.52 8.71
CA PRO A 488 -25.90 -21.22 8.53
C PRO A 488 -25.37 -20.43 9.72
N VAL A 489 -24.33 -20.93 10.37
CA VAL A 489 -23.68 -20.27 11.51
C VAL A 489 -22.93 -19.02 11.04
N THR A 490 -22.57 -19.03 9.77
CA THR A 490 -21.90 -17.96 9.04
C THR A 490 -22.60 -17.74 7.70
N SER A 491 -22.38 -16.63 7.06
CA SER A 491 -23.01 -16.26 5.77
C SER A 491 -22.75 -17.28 4.65
N ASP A 492 -21.67 -18.06 4.77
CA ASP A 492 -21.20 -19.05 3.79
C ASP A 492 -21.26 -20.49 4.30
N ASN A 493 -21.84 -20.72 5.48
CA ASN A 493 -21.93 -22.04 6.13
C ASN A 493 -20.60 -22.70 6.47
N THR A 494 -19.48 -21.91 6.48
CA THR A 494 -18.16 -22.33 6.92
C THR A 494 -17.78 -21.61 8.21
N ILE A 495 -17.14 -22.31 9.14
CA ILE A 495 -16.56 -21.71 10.31
C ILE A 495 -15.07 -21.49 10.00
N THR A 496 -14.71 -20.27 9.64
CA THR A 496 -13.31 -19.88 9.45
C THR A 496 -12.60 -19.70 10.79
N LEU A 497 -11.28 -19.81 10.81
CA LEU A 497 -10.47 -19.53 12.01
C LEU A 497 -10.66 -18.11 12.56
N HIS A 498 -11.04 -17.17 11.70
CA HIS A 498 -11.35 -15.80 12.11
C HIS A 498 -12.66 -15.72 12.92
N GLU A 499 -13.65 -16.51 12.54
CA GLU A 499 -14.95 -16.57 13.23
C GLU A 499 -14.86 -17.34 14.53
N ARG A 500 -13.88 -18.23 14.68
CA ARG A 500 -13.59 -18.96 15.91
C ARG A 500 -13.19 -18.07 17.09
N ASN A 501 -12.56 -16.94 16.87
CA ASN A 501 -12.14 -16.00 17.91
C ASN A 501 -13.24 -15.01 18.32
N ASN A 502 -14.39 -15.03 17.63
CA ASN A 502 -15.57 -14.26 17.97
C ASN A 502 -16.65 -15.21 18.48
N SER A 503 -17.51 -14.75 19.38
CA SER A 503 -18.67 -15.54 19.82
C SER A 503 -19.56 -15.87 18.62
N LEU A 504 -19.56 -17.13 18.19
CA LEU A 504 -20.42 -17.63 17.14
C LEU A 504 -21.83 -17.87 17.70
N VAL A 505 -22.83 -17.24 17.09
CA VAL A 505 -24.23 -17.46 17.45
C VAL A 505 -24.76 -18.56 16.54
N VAL A 506 -24.92 -19.76 17.08
CA VAL A 506 -25.60 -20.86 16.40
C VAL A 506 -27.10 -20.56 16.43
N ARG A 507 -27.71 -20.39 15.26
CA ARG A 507 -29.15 -20.22 15.11
C ARG A 507 -29.73 -21.47 14.47
N GLY A 508 -30.80 -21.98 15.05
CA GLY A 508 -31.60 -23.07 14.46
C GLY A 508 -33.04 -22.61 14.26
N GLN A 509 -33.68 -23.12 13.23
CA GLN A 509 -35.10 -22.99 13.06
C GLN A 509 -35.75 -24.28 13.55
N TYR A 510 -36.61 -24.16 14.53
CA TYR A 510 -37.41 -25.24 15.06
C TYR A 510 -38.75 -25.28 14.32
N VAL A 511 -39.07 -26.43 13.76
CA VAL A 511 -40.40 -26.71 13.19
C VAL A 511 -41.00 -27.87 13.97
N GLY A 512 -41.86 -27.56 14.92
CA GLY A 512 -42.51 -28.51 15.82
C GLY A 512 -43.51 -27.83 16.76
N PRO A 513 -44.16 -28.56 17.67
CA PRO A 513 -45.10 -27.98 18.63
C PRO A 513 -44.42 -26.95 19.54
N THR A 514 -45.16 -25.95 19.95
CA THR A 514 -44.71 -24.85 20.81
C THR A 514 -43.97 -25.35 22.05
N LEU A 515 -42.72 -24.87 22.24
CA LEU A 515 -41.97 -25.11 23.45
C LEU A 515 -42.71 -24.48 24.64
N SER A 516 -43.04 -25.26 25.65
CA SER A 516 -43.40 -24.73 26.95
C SER A 516 -42.15 -24.24 27.63
N GLU A 517 -42.18 -23.00 28.17
CA GLU A 517 -41.11 -22.41 28.97
C GLU A 517 -40.57 -23.31 30.09
#